data_86fd279b6c479250e286411083e15b51
#
_entry.id   86fd279b6c479250e286411083e15b51
#
_cell.length_a   1.000
_cell.length_b   1.000
_cell.length_c   1.000
_cell.angle_alpha   90.00
_cell.angle_beta   90.00
_cell.angle_gamma   90.00
#
_symmetry.space_group_name_H-M   'P 1'
#
loop_
_entity.id
_entity.type
_entity.pdbx_description
1 polymer ?
#
loop_
_entity_poly.entity_id
_entity_poly.type
_entity_poly.pdbx_seq_one_letter_code
_entity_poly.pdbx_strand_id
1 'polypeptide(L)'
;MGLSIPVKFTQKKRTKTIDIEIDNSTSWKKNHWKSIFSSYRSSPFFEYYEAELKCLFEKEDELLWPFLLKCIKKINECLEIQLDFTLSKEFKKFSKNDYRELINVNYKDDFDINRYIQVFENKFGYLKNLSILDLLFNLGPESKNFIRTNSHIFNQFDN
;
A
#
# COMPACT_ATOMS: atom_id res chain seq x y z
N MET A 1 -10.01 -8.26 1.70
CA MET A 1 -10.41 -8.04 0.28
C MET A 1 -9.15 -7.74 -0.51
N GLY A 2 -8.91 -8.46 -1.61
CA GLY A 2 -7.78 -8.19 -2.50
C GLY A 2 -8.23 -7.30 -3.67
N LEU A 3 -7.44 -6.28 -3.98
CA LEU A 3 -7.63 -5.42 -5.15
C LEU A 3 -6.42 -5.61 -6.07
N SER A 4 -6.67 -6.11 -7.28
CA SER A 4 -5.61 -6.40 -8.25
C SER A 4 -5.66 -5.42 -9.42
N ILE A 5 -4.51 -4.88 -9.79
CA ILE A 5 -4.38 -4.05 -10.99
C ILE A 5 -4.23 -4.99 -12.18
N PRO A 6 -5.15 -4.96 -13.16
CA PRO A 6 -5.01 -5.79 -14.36
C PRO A 6 -3.84 -5.29 -15.21
N VAL A 7 -3.07 -6.22 -15.75
CA VAL A 7 -1.94 -5.93 -16.62
C VAL A 7 -2.08 -6.65 -17.94
N LYS A 8 -1.59 -6.04 -19.02
CA LYS A 8 -1.62 -6.65 -20.35
C LYS A 8 -0.74 -7.90 -20.39
N PHE A 9 -1.26 -8.95 -20.99
CA PHE A 9 -0.50 -10.17 -21.20
C PHE A 9 0.69 -9.91 -22.13
N THR A 10 1.86 -10.39 -21.76
CA THR A 10 3.05 -10.33 -22.57
C THR A 10 3.59 -11.74 -22.83
N GLN A 11 3.96 -12.06 -24.07
CA GLN A 11 4.58 -13.34 -24.43
C GLN A 11 6.05 -13.44 -24.02
N LYS A 12 6.65 -12.36 -23.49
CA LYS A 12 8.03 -12.36 -23.02
C LYS A 12 8.13 -13.17 -21.74
N LYS A 13 9.05 -14.14 -21.68
CA LYS A 13 9.30 -14.96 -20.49
C LYS A 13 9.65 -14.17 -19.23
N ARG A 14 10.23 -12.97 -19.38
CA ARG A 14 10.57 -12.05 -18.30
C ARG A 14 10.38 -10.61 -18.77
N THR A 15 9.37 -9.94 -18.24
CA THR A 15 9.15 -8.50 -18.46
C THR A 15 9.66 -7.75 -17.23
N LYS A 16 10.41 -6.68 -17.44
CA LYS A 16 10.83 -5.80 -16.35
C LYS A 16 9.60 -5.05 -15.81
N THR A 17 9.56 -4.82 -14.51
CA THR A 17 8.43 -4.10 -13.87
C THR A 17 8.17 -2.74 -14.51
N ILE A 18 9.21 -2.05 -14.97
CA ILE A 18 9.11 -0.74 -15.64
C ILE A 18 8.39 -0.80 -17.00
N ASP A 19 8.35 -1.98 -17.63
CA ASP A 19 7.77 -2.19 -18.97
C ASP A 19 6.36 -2.83 -18.88
N ILE A 20 5.82 -3.04 -17.67
CA ILE A 20 4.50 -3.64 -17.50
C ILE A 20 3.44 -2.60 -17.82
N GLU A 21 2.60 -2.91 -18.82
CA GLU A 21 1.45 -2.09 -19.19
C GLU A 21 0.21 -2.49 -18.37
N ILE A 22 -0.55 -1.48 -17.93
CA ILE A 22 -1.84 -1.67 -17.28
C ILE A 22 -2.89 -1.99 -18.37
N ASP A 23 -3.75 -2.96 -18.07
CA ASP A 23 -4.91 -3.23 -18.91
C ASP A 23 -6.10 -2.37 -18.46
N ASN A 24 -6.32 -1.29 -19.20
CA ASN A 24 -7.42 -0.34 -18.98
C ASN A 24 -8.73 -0.74 -19.68
N SER A 25 -8.82 -1.96 -20.25
CA SER A 25 -10.05 -2.45 -20.88
C SER A 25 -11.21 -2.63 -19.89
N THR A 26 -10.89 -2.70 -18.60
CA THR A 26 -11.88 -2.82 -17.52
C THR A 26 -11.90 -1.56 -16.64
N SER A 27 -13.02 -1.31 -15.99
CA SER A 27 -13.18 -0.17 -15.06
C SER A 27 -12.51 -0.43 -13.70
N TRP A 28 -11.31 -1.01 -13.67
CA TRP A 28 -10.64 -1.43 -12.43
C TRP A 28 -10.42 -0.29 -11.43
N LYS A 29 -10.02 0.90 -11.89
CA LYS A 29 -9.85 2.08 -11.02
C LYS A 29 -11.12 2.47 -10.31
N LYS A 30 -12.25 2.53 -11.05
CA LYS A 30 -13.56 2.82 -10.48
C LYS A 30 -13.98 1.76 -9.45
N ASN A 31 -13.71 0.48 -9.73
CA ASN A 31 -14.02 -0.63 -8.84
C ASN A 31 -13.15 -0.59 -7.57
N HIS A 32 -11.85 -0.29 -7.70
CA HIS A 32 -10.94 -0.12 -6.57
C HIS A 32 -11.40 1.02 -5.66
N TRP A 33 -11.67 2.20 -6.26
CA TRP A 33 -12.15 3.34 -5.48
C TRP A 33 -13.47 3.05 -4.77
N LYS A 34 -14.44 2.45 -5.47
CA LYS A 34 -15.71 2.04 -4.87
C LYS A 34 -15.50 1.09 -3.68
N SER A 35 -14.56 0.18 -3.79
CA SER A 35 -14.24 -0.77 -2.73
C SER A 35 -13.59 -0.09 -1.52
N ILE A 36 -12.65 0.83 -1.75
CA ILE A 36 -12.01 1.64 -0.69
C ILE A 36 -13.08 2.49 0.01
N PHE A 37 -13.89 3.22 -0.76
CA PHE A 37 -14.97 4.04 -0.25
C PHE A 37 -15.95 3.23 0.62
N SER A 38 -16.42 2.10 0.10
CA SER A 38 -17.35 1.22 0.83
C SER A 38 -16.79 0.69 2.14
N SER A 39 -15.47 0.44 2.18
CA SER A 39 -14.81 -0.11 3.36
C SER A 39 -14.50 0.95 4.41
N TYR A 40 -14.17 2.17 4.00
CA TYR A 40 -13.57 3.16 4.91
C TYR A 40 -14.37 4.45 5.08
N ARG A 41 -15.49 4.66 4.38
CA ARG A 41 -16.28 5.90 4.50
C ARG A 41 -16.76 6.23 5.92
N SER A 42 -16.81 5.22 6.80
CA SER A 42 -17.16 5.39 8.22
C SER A 42 -15.94 5.55 9.14
N SER A 43 -14.73 5.54 8.59
CA SER A 43 -13.51 5.78 9.37
C SER A 43 -13.37 7.25 9.74
N PRO A 44 -12.81 7.58 10.91
CA PRO A 44 -12.79 8.94 11.44
C PRO A 44 -12.13 9.98 10.53
N PHE A 45 -11.10 9.59 9.76
CA PHE A 45 -10.34 10.49 8.90
C PHE A 45 -10.54 10.25 7.41
N PHE A 46 -11.54 9.42 7.00
CA PHE A 46 -11.76 9.12 5.59
C PHE A 46 -12.04 10.38 4.77
N GLU A 47 -12.97 11.21 5.21
CA GLU A 47 -13.37 12.43 4.51
C GLU A 47 -12.21 13.41 4.34
N TYR A 48 -11.28 13.44 5.31
CA TYR A 48 -10.10 14.31 5.25
C TYR A 48 -9.15 13.92 4.10
N TYR A 49 -8.96 12.62 3.86
CA TYR A 49 -8.04 12.11 2.82
C TYR A 49 -8.74 11.68 1.52
N GLU A 50 -10.08 11.73 1.47
CA GLU A 50 -10.84 11.22 0.33
C GLU A 50 -10.41 11.87 -0.99
N ALA A 51 -10.39 13.20 -1.06
CA ALA A 51 -10.08 13.94 -2.28
C ALA A 51 -8.64 13.65 -2.75
N GLU A 52 -7.68 13.62 -1.82
CA GLU A 52 -6.27 13.39 -2.10
C GLU A 52 -6.01 12.00 -2.68
N LEU A 53 -6.66 10.98 -2.16
CA LEU A 53 -6.46 9.60 -2.61
C LEU A 53 -7.32 9.26 -3.84
N LYS A 54 -8.51 9.84 -3.98
CA LYS A 54 -9.40 9.62 -5.11
C LYS A 54 -8.76 10.03 -6.44
N CYS A 55 -7.98 11.11 -6.44
CA CYS A 55 -7.31 11.59 -7.65
C CYS A 55 -6.40 10.54 -8.33
N LEU A 56 -5.91 9.54 -7.58
CA LEU A 56 -5.14 8.42 -8.12
C LEU A 56 -5.97 7.52 -9.05
N PHE A 57 -7.28 7.52 -8.91
CA PHE A 57 -8.21 6.65 -9.63
C PHE A 57 -9.00 7.38 -10.73
N GLU A 58 -8.80 8.68 -10.92
CA GLU A 58 -9.57 9.49 -11.88
C GLU A 58 -9.01 9.44 -13.30
N LYS A 59 -7.68 9.35 -13.44
CA LYS A 59 -6.99 9.35 -14.74
C LYS A 59 -6.42 7.98 -15.02
N GLU A 60 -6.44 7.58 -16.28
CA GLU A 60 -5.77 6.37 -16.72
C GLU A 60 -4.25 6.54 -16.68
N ASP A 61 -3.57 5.48 -16.30
CA ASP A 61 -2.13 5.34 -16.36
C ASP A 61 -1.82 4.16 -17.30
N GLU A 62 -0.83 4.31 -18.17
CA GLU A 62 -0.47 3.27 -19.15
C GLU A 62 0.47 2.24 -18.54
N LEU A 63 1.42 2.68 -17.72
CA LEU A 63 2.46 1.84 -17.13
C LEU A 63 2.25 1.63 -15.64
N LEU A 64 2.47 0.39 -15.20
CA LEU A 64 2.30 -0.01 -13.80
C LEU A 64 3.28 0.72 -12.89
N TRP A 65 4.56 0.78 -13.27
CA TRP A 65 5.60 1.33 -12.39
C TRP A 65 5.40 2.81 -12.05
N PRO A 66 5.18 3.73 -13.03
CA PRO A 66 4.87 5.13 -12.73
C PRO A 66 3.62 5.29 -11.85
N PHE A 67 2.58 4.46 -12.07
CA PHE A 67 1.38 4.48 -11.24
C PHE A 67 1.69 4.12 -9.78
N LEU A 68 2.48 3.07 -9.53
CA LEU A 68 2.88 2.66 -8.19
C LEU A 68 3.71 3.74 -7.49
N LEU A 69 4.65 4.39 -8.20
CA LEU A 69 5.42 5.51 -7.65
C LEU A 69 4.52 6.70 -7.27
N LYS A 70 3.53 7.00 -8.09
CA LYS A 70 2.53 8.04 -7.83
C LYS A 70 1.71 7.71 -6.57
N CYS A 71 1.31 6.43 -6.39
CA CYS A 71 0.62 5.99 -5.19
C CYS A 71 1.50 6.14 -3.93
N ILE A 72 2.75 5.67 -3.98
CA ILE A 72 3.71 5.79 -2.87
C ILE A 72 3.91 7.26 -2.51
N LYS A 73 4.16 8.12 -3.50
CA LYS A 73 4.34 9.56 -3.27
C LYS A 73 3.12 10.17 -2.58
N LYS A 74 1.92 9.90 -3.10
CA LYS A 74 0.67 10.45 -2.55
C LYS A 74 0.41 9.98 -1.12
N ILE A 75 0.64 8.70 -0.82
CA ILE A 75 0.49 8.17 0.54
C ILE A 75 1.48 8.83 1.50
N ASN A 76 2.73 9.02 1.07
CA ASN A 76 3.74 9.69 1.90
C ASN A 76 3.42 11.16 2.15
N GLU A 77 2.85 11.86 1.16
CA GLU A 77 2.32 13.21 1.35
C GLU A 77 1.22 13.23 2.43
N CYS A 78 0.26 12.31 2.36
CA CYS A 78 -0.81 12.17 3.36
C CYS A 78 -0.27 11.83 4.77
N LEU A 79 0.81 11.08 4.86
CA LEU A 79 1.47 10.71 6.12
C LEU A 79 2.45 11.78 6.62
N GLU A 80 2.70 12.83 5.84
CA GLU A 80 3.74 13.83 6.10
C GLU A 80 5.14 13.21 6.31
N ILE A 81 5.43 12.15 5.55
CA ILE A 81 6.72 11.46 5.59
C ILE A 81 7.52 11.80 4.33
N GLN A 82 8.74 12.30 4.54
CA GLN A 82 9.70 12.43 3.44
C GLN A 82 10.45 11.12 3.29
N LEU A 83 10.33 10.50 2.13
CA LEU A 83 11.07 9.28 1.77
C LEU A 83 12.07 9.59 0.68
N ASP A 84 13.35 9.45 1.02
CA ASP A 84 14.43 9.44 0.07
C ASP A 84 14.68 7.99 -0.35
N PHE A 85 14.39 7.65 -1.60
CA PHE A 85 14.68 6.34 -2.14
C PHE A 85 15.34 6.45 -3.52
N THR A 86 16.18 5.49 -3.82
CA THR A 86 16.81 5.34 -5.13
C THR A 86 16.30 4.10 -5.83
N LEU A 87 16.14 4.20 -7.14
CA LEU A 87 15.73 3.04 -7.95
C LEU A 87 16.93 2.16 -8.22
N SER A 88 16.77 0.84 -8.00
CA SER A 88 17.79 -0.13 -8.39
C SER A 88 17.85 -0.26 -9.92
N LYS A 89 19.08 -0.35 -10.47
CA LYS A 89 19.29 -0.57 -11.91
C LYS A 89 19.17 -2.04 -12.28
N GLU A 90 19.40 -2.93 -11.31
CA GLU A 90 19.44 -4.37 -11.52
C GLU A 90 18.66 -5.10 -10.42
N PHE A 91 18.14 -6.29 -10.77
CA PHE A 91 17.53 -7.19 -9.79
C PHE A 91 18.61 -7.87 -8.97
N LYS A 92 18.58 -7.70 -7.65
CA LYS A 92 19.42 -8.43 -6.70
C LYS A 92 18.58 -9.53 -6.06
N LYS A 93 19.01 -10.80 -6.23
CA LYS A 93 18.34 -11.96 -5.64
C LYS A 93 18.40 -11.93 -4.11
N PHE A 94 19.54 -11.48 -3.57
CA PHE A 94 19.79 -11.35 -2.13
C PHE A 94 20.25 -9.93 -1.82
N SER A 95 19.76 -9.37 -0.75
CA SER A 95 20.18 -8.08 -0.21
C SER A 95 20.18 -8.17 1.31
N LYS A 96 21.10 -7.47 1.97
CA LYS A 96 20.98 -7.20 3.39
C LYS A 96 19.71 -6.34 3.59
N ASN A 97 18.93 -6.60 4.61
CA ASN A 97 17.66 -5.89 4.88
C ASN A 97 16.64 -6.05 3.73
N ASP A 98 16.37 -7.30 3.35
CA ASP A 98 15.39 -7.62 2.31
C ASP A 98 14.00 -7.85 2.93
N TYR A 99 13.13 -6.86 2.76
CA TYR A 99 11.77 -6.90 3.31
C TYR A 99 10.70 -7.36 2.30
N ARG A 100 11.10 -7.90 1.14
CA ARG A 100 10.15 -8.33 0.08
C ARG A 100 9.22 -9.44 0.52
N GLU A 101 9.62 -10.27 1.47
CA GLU A 101 8.75 -11.33 2.02
C GLU A 101 7.59 -10.78 2.85
N LEU A 102 7.70 -9.56 3.41
CA LEU A 102 6.63 -8.96 4.22
C LEU A 102 5.34 -8.70 3.46
N ILE A 103 5.40 -8.60 2.13
CA ILE A 103 4.21 -8.45 1.27
C ILE A 103 3.52 -9.77 0.97
N ASN A 104 4.09 -10.89 1.37
CA ASN A 104 3.48 -12.20 1.13
C ASN A 104 2.30 -12.42 2.07
N VAL A 105 1.11 -12.66 1.53
CA VAL A 105 -0.12 -12.87 2.29
C VAL A 105 -0.02 -14.08 3.25
N ASN A 106 0.83 -15.05 2.92
CA ASN A 106 1.08 -16.22 3.75
C ASN A 106 2.20 -16.01 4.78
N TYR A 107 2.83 -14.84 4.77
CA TYR A 107 3.85 -14.52 5.77
C TYR A 107 3.19 -14.41 7.14
N LYS A 108 3.54 -15.33 8.02
CA LYS A 108 3.09 -15.29 9.42
C LYS A 108 4.03 -14.37 10.17
N ASP A 109 3.61 -13.15 10.35
CA ASP A 109 4.30 -12.23 11.23
C ASP A 109 3.91 -12.50 12.69
N ASP A 110 4.88 -12.55 13.56
CA ASP A 110 4.70 -12.59 15.01
C ASP A 110 5.14 -11.25 15.63
N PHE A 111 4.99 -10.17 14.85
CA PHE A 111 5.36 -8.85 15.31
C PHE A 111 4.45 -8.36 16.43
N ASP A 112 5.07 -7.87 17.47
CA ASP A 112 4.37 -7.15 18.52
C ASP A 112 4.16 -5.70 18.09
N ILE A 113 3.02 -5.47 17.40
CA ILE A 113 2.60 -4.16 16.90
C ILE A 113 1.59 -3.58 17.87
N ASN A 114 1.78 -2.32 18.25
CA ASN A 114 0.78 -1.58 19.02
C ASN A 114 -0.59 -1.67 18.31
N ARG A 115 -1.64 -1.77 19.11
CA ARG A 115 -3.00 -1.82 18.54
C ARG A 115 -3.53 -0.41 18.32
N TYR A 116 -4.40 -0.28 17.31
CA TYR A 116 -5.24 0.88 17.05
C TYR A 116 -6.65 0.42 16.73
N ILE A 117 -7.64 1.29 16.86
CA ILE A 117 -9.04 0.95 16.59
C ILE A 117 -9.23 0.79 15.07
N GLN A 118 -9.74 -0.37 14.65
CA GLN A 118 -10.06 -0.69 13.25
C GLN A 118 -11.57 -0.70 13.02
N VAL A 119 -12.03 -0.22 11.87
CA VAL A 119 -13.47 -0.09 11.55
C VAL A 119 -14.22 -1.41 11.71
N PHE A 120 -13.59 -2.52 11.36
CA PHE A 120 -14.21 -3.84 11.40
C PHE A 120 -13.78 -4.71 12.57
N GLU A 121 -13.11 -4.15 13.58
CA GLU A 121 -12.58 -4.92 14.72
C GLU A 121 -13.70 -5.66 15.47
N ASN A 122 -14.87 -5.05 15.63
CA ASN A 122 -16.01 -5.69 16.28
C ASN A 122 -16.52 -6.94 15.53
N LYS A 123 -16.29 -7.02 14.21
CA LYS A 123 -16.78 -8.11 13.39
C LYS A 123 -15.75 -9.21 13.18
N PHE A 124 -14.48 -8.86 13.03
CA PHE A 124 -13.42 -9.76 12.62
C PHE A 124 -12.30 -9.92 13.66
N GLY A 125 -12.38 -9.20 14.79
CA GLY A 125 -11.27 -9.03 15.70
C GLY A 125 -10.20 -8.10 15.14
N TYR A 126 -9.16 -7.86 15.95
CA TYR A 126 -8.01 -7.06 15.50
C TYR A 126 -7.17 -7.83 14.48
N LEU A 127 -6.95 -7.23 13.32
CA LEU A 127 -6.13 -7.78 12.25
C LEU A 127 -4.79 -7.04 12.20
N LYS A 128 -3.69 -7.79 12.36
CA LYS A 128 -2.34 -7.23 12.19
C LYS A 128 -2.04 -6.98 10.71
N ASN A 129 -1.09 -6.09 10.45
CA ASN A 129 -0.51 -5.86 9.13
C ASN A 129 -1.52 -5.55 8.01
N LEU A 130 -2.52 -4.73 8.33
CA LEU A 130 -3.43 -4.21 7.31
C LEU A 130 -2.73 -3.18 6.41
N SER A 131 -3.41 -2.80 5.32
CA SER A 131 -2.94 -1.75 4.43
C SER A 131 -2.67 -0.44 5.19
N ILE A 132 -1.68 0.31 4.75
CA ILE A 132 -1.39 1.68 5.24
C ILE A 132 -2.62 2.61 5.14
N LEU A 133 -3.56 2.32 4.23
CA LEU A 133 -4.81 3.04 4.12
C LEU A 133 -5.70 2.83 5.34
N ASP A 134 -5.70 1.61 5.93
CA ASP A 134 -6.45 1.35 7.16
C ASP A 134 -5.92 2.20 8.30
N LEU A 135 -4.59 2.24 8.46
CA LEU A 135 -3.95 3.08 9.46
C LEU A 135 -4.28 4.56 9.26
N LEU A 136 -4.11 5.06 8.02
CA LEU A 136 -4.33 6.47 7.68
C LEU A 136 -5.77 6.91 7.94
N PHE A 137 -6.75 6.10 7.56
CA PHE A 137 -8.16 6.44 7.74
C PHE A 137 -8.64 6.33 9.19
N ASN A 138 -7.97 5.53 10.02
CA ASN A 138 -8.36 5.38 11.43
C ASN A 138 -7.58 6.29 12.38
N LEU A 139 -6.30 6.56 12.12
CA LEU A 139 -5.44 7.39 12.98
C LEU A 139 -5.17 8.79 12.43
N GLY A 140 -5.39 9.02 11.14
CA GLY A 140 -5.13 10.32 10.53
C GLY A 140 -3.69 10.79 10.74
N PRO A 141 -3.47 12.02 11.25
CA PRO A 141 -2.15 12.59 11.50
C PRO A 141 -1.27 11.75 12.45
N GLU A 142 -1.88 11.00 13.37
CA GLU A 142 -1.15 10.14 14.31
C GLU A 142 -0.54 8.90 13.63
N SER A 143 -0.90 8.61 12.38
CA SER A 143 -0.34 7.49 11.61
C SER A 143 1.19 7.54 11.53
N LYS A 144 1.74 8.73 11.33
CA LYS A 144 3.20 8.95 11.28
C LYS A 144 3.87 8.56 12.59
N ASN A 145 3.31 8.99 13.72
CA ASN A 145 3.84 8.67 15.04
C ASN A 145 3.72 7.16 15.33
N PHE A 146 2.60 6.56 14.95
CA PHE A 146 2.39 5.12 15.07
C PHE A 146 3.46 4.32 14.30
N ILE A 147 3.76 4.69 13.06
CA ILE A 147 4.81 4.05 12.24
C ILE A 147 6.17 4.17 12.93
N ARG A 148 6.52 5.37 13.43
CA ARG A 148 7.81 5.59 14.13
C ARG A 148 7.93 4.75 15.39
N THR A 149 6.89 4.69 16.20
CA THR A 149 6.89 3.92 17.45
C THR A 149 7.05 2.41 17.21
N ASN A 150 6.51 1.92 16.08
CA ASN A 150 6.60 0.51 15.72
C ASN A 150 7.81 0.18 14.82
N SER A 151 8.69 1.12 14.52
CA SER A 151 9.85 0.89 13.63
C SER A 151 10.88 -0.09 14.19
N HIS A 152 10.90 -0.34 15.50
CA HIS A 152 11.76 -1.34 16.15
C HIS A 152 11.56 -2.76 15.59
N ILE A 153 10.40 -3.04 14.99
CA ILE A 153 10.10 -4.33 14.34
C ILE A 153 11.13 -4.67 13.27
N PHE A 154 11.62 -3.67 12.54
CA PHE A 154 12.56 -3.87 11.46
C PHE A 154 13.97 -4.24 11.94
N ASN A 155 14.32 -3.95 13.20
CA ASN A 155 15.59 -4.33 13.79
C ASN A 155 15.75 -5.86 13.89
N GLN A 156 14.66 -6.62 13.84
CA GLN A 156 14.68 -8.09 13.85
C GLN A 156 15.17 -8.69 12.52
N PHE A 157 15.21 -7.92 11.44
CA PHE A 157 15.69 -8.34 10.12
C PHE A 157 17.15 -7.95 9.86
N ASP A 158 17.79 -7.23 10.78
CA ASP A 158 19.16 -6.73 10.63
C ASP A 158 20.22 -7.75 11.08
N ASN A 159 19.82 -8.98 11.49
CA ASN A 159 20.71 -10.06 11.95
C ASN A 159 21.01 -11.08 10.87
#